data_1027320f81a98b94de809e2891def6bb
#
_entry.id   1027320f81a98b94de809e2891def6bb
#
_cell.length_a   1.000
_cell.length_b   1.000
_cell.length_c   1.000
_cell.angle_alpha   90.00
_cell.angle_beta   90.00
_cell.angle_gamma   90.00
#
_symmetry.space_group_name_H-M   'P 1'
#
loop_
_entity.id
_entity.type
_entity.pdbx_description
1 polymer ?
#
loop_
_entity_poly.entity_id
_entity_poly.type
_entity_poly.pdbx_seq_one_letter_code
_entity_poly.pdbx_strand_id
1 'polypeptide(L)'
;MTSDANERGTRGSPRNFLTCRTGELEVAYEVSGPLDGPPLVLVHGWPDDVQCWDKTILDLGSSGQQFRIYAPYLRGSGPTRFLNGDTMRSGAIAALTLDLSQFVEALDLTNVLLAGYDWGARAAYGVAALFPERINGMVTAAAGYATAMPANEMPYELANAYWYEWYVATTYGMKAYREDRERLCRYLWHSWSPAWPDRESDFQAMIGSLDNPDWADISLHAYRQRWHDAPGAGQHEQIERQLAASPMIPVDTIMLQGAEDRDNLPVTSENKERYFSGHYERRLLHGIGHFVPREAPDVFAEAIRAIAGR
;
A
#
# COMPACT_ATOMS: atom_id res chain seq x y z
N MET A 1 -41.51 -16.26 22.20
CA MET A 1 -40.12 -16.73 21.94
C MET A 1 -39.83 -16.42 20.47
N THR A 2 -39.35 -15.24 20.22
CA THR A 2 -38.97 -14.76 18.88
C THR A 2 -37.46 -14.71 18.82
N SER A 3 -36.91 -15.50 17.92
CA SER A 3 -35.48 -15.58 17.65
C SER A 3 -35.02 -14.30 16.95
N ASP A 4 -34.27 -13.47 17.66
CA ASP A 4 -33.49 -12.39 17.03
C ASP A 4 -32.36 -13.00 16.18
N ALA A 5 -32.66 -13.15 14.91
CA ALA A 5 -31.62 -13.39 13.90
C ALA A 5 -30.82 -12.12 13.75
N ASN A 6 -29.59 -12.15 14.19
CA ASN A 6 -28.58 -11.10 14.08
C ASN A 6 -28.23 -10.87 12.60
N GLU A 7 -28.96 -9.99 11.93
CA GLU A 7 -28.59 -9.46 10.62
C GLU A 7 -27.35 -8.56 10.77
N ARG A 8 -26.17 -9.17 10.80
CA ARG A 8 -24.94 -8.45 10.44
C ARG A 8 -24.97 -8.27 8.93
N GLY A 9 -25.53 -7.16 8.47
CA GLY A 9 -25.43 -6.74 7.08
C GLY A 9 -23.98 -6.73 6.65
N THR A 10 -23.69 -7.33 5.50
CA THR A 10 -22.37 -7.28 4.84
C THR A 10 -22.04 -5.81 4.58
N ARG A 11 -21.03 -5.29 5.30
CA ARG A 11 -20.55 -3.92 5.11
C ARG A 11 -19.85 -3.84 3.76
N GLY A 12 -20.36 -3.01 2.87
CA GLY A 12 -19.85 -2.83 1.51
C GLY A 12 -20.57 -3.71 0.46
N SER A 13 -20.57 -3.26 -0.79
CA SER A 13 -21.08 -4.06 -1.91
C SER A 13 -20.17 -5.27 -2.16
N PRO A 14 -20.70 -6.48 -2.42
CA PRO A 14 -19.87 -7.63 -2.73
C PRO A 14 -19.06 -7.36 -4.01
N ARG A 15 -17.74 -7.49 -3.91
CA ARG A 15 -16.81 -7.35 -5.04
C ARG A 15 -16.36 -8.74 -5.50
N ASN A 16 -16.22 -8.90 -6.81
CA ASN A 16 -15.69 -10.13 -7.38
C ASN A 16 -14.18 -10.10 -7.37
N PHE A 17 -13.57 -11.12 -6.80
CA PHE A 17 -12.13 -11.31 -6.79
C PHE A 17 -11.74 -12.72 -7.21
N LEU A 18 -10.53 -12.86 -7.71
CA LEU A 18 -9.84 -14.12 -7.93
C LEU A 18 -8.83 -14.36 -6.82
N THR A 19 -8.28 -15.56 -6.73
CA THR A 19 -7.19 -15.87 -5.80
C THR A 19 -6.02 -16.51 -6.52
N CYS A 20 -4.80 -16.26 -6.03
CA CYS A 20 -3.60 -17.03 -6.36
C CYS A 20 -2.82 -17.34 -5.09
N ARG A 21 -2.00 -18.39 -5.16
CA ARG A 21 -1.16 -18.80 -4.01
C ARG A 21 0.25 -18.28 -4.20
N THR A 22 0.78 -17.67 -3.15
CA THR A 22 2.17 -17.29 -2.99
C THR A 22 2.82 -18.17 -1.91
N GLY A 23 4.04 -17.85 -1.47
CA GLY A 23 4.73 -18.63 -0.43
C GLY A 23 3.98 -18.71 0.90
N GLU A 24 3.34 -17.61 1.32
CA GLU A 24 2.65 -17.52 2.61
C GLU A 24 1.14 -17.32 2.51
N LEU A 25 0.64 -16.83 1.37
CA LEU A 25 -0.72 -16.30 1.24
C LEU A 25 -1.50 -16.98 0.12
N GLU A 26 -2.80 -17.07 0.32
CA GLU A 26 -3.80 -17.05 -0.74
C GLU A 26 -4.21 -15.59 -0.94
N VAL A 27 -3.61 -14.96 -1.96
CA VAL A 27 -3.82 -13.54 -2.26
C VAL A 27 -5.10 -13.39 -3.06
N ALA A 28 -6.05 -12.63 -2.53
CA ALA A 28 -7.22 -12.18 -3.28
C ALA A 28 -6.86 -10.96 -4.11
N TYR A 29 -7.38 -10.89 -5.34
CA TYR A 29 -7.12 -9.77 -6.23
C TYR A 29 -8.28 -9.53 -7.21
N GLU A 30 -8.47 -8.28 -7.59
CA GLU A 30 -9.43 -7.90 -8.63
C GLU A 30 -8.73 -7.77 -9.98
N VAL A 31 -9.47 -8.04 -11.04
CA VAL A 31 -8.96 -7.98 -12.41
C VAL A 31 -9.90 -7.18 -13.29
N SER A 32 -9.35 -6.29 -14.11
CA SER A 32 -10.11 -5.52 -15.09
C SER A 32 -9.31 -5.29 -16.38
N GLY A 33 -9.99 -4.79 -17.41
CA GLY A 33 -9.39 -4.54 -18.72
C GLY A 33 -9.25 -5.78 -19.61
N PRO A 34 -8.80 -5.60 -20.86
CA PRO A 34 -8.70 -6.66 -21.85
C PRO A 34 -7.63 -7.70 -21.49
N LEU A 35 -7.83 -8.95 -21.92
CA LEU A 35 -6.94 -10.07 -21.62
C LEU A 35 -5.52 -9.88 -22.17
N ASP A 36 -5.39 -9.22 -23.31
CA ASP A 36 -4.17 -8.97 -24.06
C ASP A 36 -3.55 -7.60 -23.77
N GLY A 37 -4.12 -6.83 -22.82
CA GLY A 37 -3.57 -5.54 -22.40
C GLY A 37 -2.23 -5.70 -21.64
N PRO A 38 -1.32 -4.71 -21.73
CA PRO A 38 -0.11 -4.73 -20.95
C PRO A 38 -0.43 -4.79 -19.45
N PRO A 39 0.32 -5.58 -18.67
CA PRO A 39 0.01 -5.79 -17.25
C PRO A 39 0.33 -4.56 -16.41
N LEU A 40 -0.67 -4.14 -15.63
CA LEU A 40 -0.57 -3.07 -14.63
C LEU A 40 -1.00 -3.66 -13.28
N VAL A 41 -0.11 -3.60 -12.29
CA VAL A 41 -0.42 -4.04 -10.92
C VAL A 41 -0.59 -2.81 -10.03
N LEU A 42 -1.77 -2.67 -9.41
CA LEU A 42 -2.16 -1.56 -8.56
C LEU A 42 -2.17 -2.00 -7.09
N VAL A 43 -1.25 -1.47 -6.27
CA VAL A 43 -1.03 -1.92 -4.90
C VAL A 43 -1.47 -0.84 -3.92
N HIS A 44 -2.51 -1.13 -3.14
CA HIS A 44 -3.07 -0.18 -2.17
C HIS A 44 -2.18 0.03 -0.94
N GLY A 45 -2.49 1.05 -0.14
CA GLY A 45 -1.81 1.38 1.11
C GLY A 45 -2.55 0.89 2.36
N TRP A 46 -2.04 1.31 3.53
CA TRP A 46 -2.65 1.09 4.82
C TRP A 46 -3.13 2.43 5.42
N PRO A 47 -4.28 2.49 6.08
CA PRO A 47 -5.35 1.48 6.17
C PRO A 47 -6.39 1.70 5.06
N ASP A 48 -6.18 1.09 3.92
CA ASP A 48 -7.06 1.18 2.75
C ASP A 48 -7.18 -0.19 2.07
N ASP A 49 -7.85 -0.24 0.90
CA ASP A 49 -8.00 -1.45 0.09
C ASP A 49 -8.00 -1.13 -1.41
N VAL A 50 -8.27 -2.14 -2.23
CA VAL A 50 -8.25 -2.04 -3.70
C VAL A 50 -9.24 -1.02 -4.26
N GLN A 51 -10.28 -0.62 -3.52
CA GLN A 51 -11.26 0.37 -3.95
C GLN A 51 -10.66 1.76 -4.16
N CYS A 52 -9.49 2.03 -3.60
CA CYS A 52 -8.76 3.27 -3.85
C CYS A 52 -8.45 3.49 -5.33
N TRP A 53 -8.42 2.42 -6.11
CA TRP A 53 -8.09 2.45 -7.53
C TRP A 53 -9.28 2.62 -8.46
N ASP A 54 -10.53 2.53 -7.97
CA ASP A 54 -11.74 2.52 -8.82
C ASP A 54 -11.80 3.73 -9.75
N LYS A 55 -11.57 4.94 -9.23
CA LYS A 55 -11.58 6.18 -10.01
C LYS A 55 -10.42 6.25 -11.01
N THR A 56 -9.22 5.80 -10.61
CA THR A 56 -8.04 5.72 -11.48
C THR A 56 -8.27 4.72 -12.62
N ILE A 57 -8.86 3.55 -12.35
CA ILE A 57 -9.18 2.54 -13.36
C ILE A 57 -10.20 3.08 -14.37
N LEU A 58 -11.22 3.81 -13.91
CA LEU A 58 -12.20 4.46 -14.79
C LEU A 58 -11.54 5.49 -15.71
N ASP A 59 -10.63 6.30 -15.19
CA ASP A 59 -9.89 7.30 -15.98
C ASP A 59 -8.99 6.64 -17.03
N LEU A 60 -8.25 5.59 -16.67
CA LEU A 60 -7.44 4.81 -17.61
C LEU A 60 -8.28 4.22 -18.73
N GLY A 61 -9.46 3.67 -18.42
CA GLY A 61 -10.37 3.09 -19.41
C GLY A 61 -10.95 4.12 -20.42
N SER A 62 -11.13 5.37 -19.99
CA SER A 62 -11.69 6.43 -20.82
C SER A 62 -10.71 7.00 -21.86
N SER A 63 -9.41 6.82 -21.66
CA SER A 63 -8.35 7.42 -22.49
C SER A 63 -7.93 6.60 -23.70
N GLY A 64 -8.49 5.41 -23.90
CA GLY A 64 -8.16 4.49 -25.01
C GLY A 64 -6.89 3.66 -24.80
N GLN A 65 -6.09 3.92 -23.80
CA GLN A 65 -4.99 3.05 -23.40
C GLN A 65 -5.50 1.99 -22.42
N GLN A 66 -5.54 0.76 -22.88
CA GLN A 66 -6.14 -0.34 -22.12
C GLN A 66 -5.07 -1.24 -21.53
N PHE A 67 -5.03 -1.31 -20.20
CA PHE A 67 -4.18 -2.20 -19.44
C PHE A 67 -4.96 -3.45 -19.00
N ARG A 68 -4.28 -4.58 -18.84
CA ARG A 68 -4.76 -5.68 -18.02
C ARG A 68 -4.38 -5.38 -16.58
N ILE A 69 -5.35 -4.96 -15.79
CA ILE A 69 -5.15 -4.43 -14.43
C ILE A 69 -5.36 -5.54 -13.41
N TYR A 70 -4.44 -5.64 -12.47
CA TYR A 70 -4.47 -6.55 -11.32
C TYR A 70 -4.35 -5.71 -10.04
N ALA A 71 -5.32 -5.82 -9.14
CA ALA A 71 -5.33 -5.10 -7.87
C ALA A 71 -5.37 -6.10 -6.70
N PRO A 72 -4.22 -6.53 -6.16
CA PRO A 72 -4.16 -7.44 -5.02
C PRO A 72 -4.56 -6.74 -3.72
N TYR A 73 -5.29 -7.47 -2.86
CA TYR A 73 -5.44 -7.12 -1.46
C TYR A 73 -4.17 -7.51 -0.70
N LEU A 74 -3.56 -6.57 -0.03
CA LEU A 74 -2.36 -6.81 0.78
C LEU A 74 -2.63 -7.83 1.91
N ARG A 75 -1.54 -8.39 2.48
CA ARG A 75 -1.65 -9.19 3.69
C ARG A 75 -2.40 -8.44 4.79
N GLY A 76 -3.35 -9.11 5.43
CA GLY A 76 -4.20 -8.49 6.46
C GLY A 76 -5.31 -7.59 5.94
N SER A 77 -5.56 -7.52 4.63
CA SER A 77 -6.63 -6.72 4.04
C SER A 77 -7.65 -7.60 3.31
N GLY A 78 -8.91 -7.23 3.39
CA GLY A 78 -10.01 -7.85 2.64
C GLY A 78 -10.01 -9.38 2.70
N PRO A 79 -10.17 -10.07 1.54
CA PRO A 79 -10.26 -11.53 1.48
C PRO A 79 -8.92 -12.28 1.53
N THR A 80 -7.75 -11.61 1.44
CA THR A 80 -6.43 -12.27 1.49
C THR A 80 -6.24 -13.01 2.81
N ARG A 81 -5.72 -14.25 2.74
CA ARG A 81 -5.55 -15.12 3.92
C ARG A 81 -4.19 -15.81 3.92
N PHE A 82 -3.67 -16.08 5.12
CA PHE A 82 -2.49 -16.93 5.27
C PHE A 82 -2.83 -18.40 4.98
N LEU A 83 -1.92 -19.08 4.28
CA LEU A 83 -2.04 -20.51 3.97
C LEU A 83 -1.86 -21.39 5.22
N ASN A 84 -1.07 -20.90 6.18
CA ASN A 84 -0.79 -21.61 7.41
C ASN A 84 -1.05 -20.72 8.63
N GLY A 85 -1.76 -21.25 9.62
CA GLY A 85 -2.07 -20.57 10.88
C GLY A 85 -0.83 -20.21 11.71
N ASP A 86 0.25 -20.98 11.58
CA ASP A 86 1.49 -20.80 12.35
C ASP A 86 2.45 -19.77 11.71
N THR A 87 2.17 -19.32 10.49
CA THR A 87 2.99 -18.27 9.84
C THR A 87 2.90 -16.97 10.63
N MET A 88 4.05 -16.37 10.91
CA MET A 88 4.13 -15.08 11.60
C MET A 88 3.37 -13.99 10.82
N ARG A 89 2.52 -13.23 11.50
CA ARG A 89 1.76 -12.09 10.93
C ARG A 89 2.68 -10.87 10.78
N SER A 90 3.71 -11.02 9.94
CA SER A 90 4.66 -9.95 9.68
C SER A 90 4.04 -8.88 8.79
N GLY A 91 4.10 -7.61 9.23
CA GLY A 91 3.78 -6.42 8.42
C GLY A 91 5.04 -5.69 7.94
N ALA A 92 6.22 -6.30 8.06
CA ALA A 92 7.47 -5.70 7.62
C ALA A 92 7.48 -5.44 6.10
N ILE A 93 8.21 -4.40 5.67
CA ILE A 93 8.35 -4.07 4.24
C ILE A 93 8.91 -5.25 3.44
N ALA A 94 9.81 -6.04 4.03
CA ALA A 94 10.34 -7.25 3.40
C ALA A 94 9.24 -8.26 3.08
N ALA A 95 8.28 -8.45 3.99
CA ALA A 95 7.14 -9.33 3.76
C ALA A 95 6.23 -8.83 2.63
N LEU A 96 5.91 -7.54 2.63
CA LEU A 96 5.12 -6.90 1.57
C LEU A 96 5.82 -6.98 0.20
N THR A 97 7.14 -6.81 0.18
CA THR A 97 7.97 -6.93 -1.03
C THR A 97 7.91 -8.35 -1.59
N LEU A 98 8.09 -9.37 -0.75
CA LEU A 98 8.02 -10.77 -1.15
C LEU A 98 6.63 -11.15 -1.65
N ASP A 99 5.57 -10.72 -0.97
CA ASP A 99 4.19 -10.97 -1.42
C ASP A 99 3.95 -10.46 -2.82
N LEU A 100 4.36 -9.20 -3.08
CA LEU A 100 4.17 -8.56 -4.38
C LEU A 100 5.02 -9.23 -5.47
N SER A 101 6.30 -9.54 -5.19
CA SER A 101 7.16 -10.25 -6.13
C SER A 101 6.59 -11.62 -6.48
N GLN A 102 6.18 -12.39 -5.47
CA GLN A 102 5.59 -13.71 -5.66
C GLN A 102 4.20 -13.67 -6.32
N PHE A 103 3.42 -12.61 -6.09
CA PHE A 103 2.16 -12.38 -6.80
C PHE A 103 2.39 -12.19 -8.30
N VAL A 104 3.36 -11.36 -8.69
CA VAL A 104 3.76 -11.14 -10.09
C VAL A 104 4.26 -12.45 -10.71
N GLU A 105 5.04 -13.24 -9.97
CA GLU A 105 5.55 -14.54 -10.41
C GLU A 105 4.43 -15.58 -10.55
N ALA A 106 3.54 -15.71 -9.56
CA ALA A 106 2.45 -16.68 -9.55
C ALA A 106 1.46 -16.50 -10.71
N LEU A 107 1.31 -15.28 -11.22
CA LEU A 107 0.51 -14.96 -12.39
C LEU A 107 1.32 -14.91 -13.69
N ASP A 108 2.60 -15.27 -13.65
CA ASP A 108 3.57 -15.23 -14.76
C ASP A 108 3.55 -13.91 -15.53
N LEU A 109 3.41 -12.79 -14.81
CA LEU A 109 3.41 -11.47 -15.41
C LEU A 109 4.85 -11.04 -15.76
N THR A 110 5.00 -10.40 -16.92
CA THR A 110 6.27 -9.83 -17.40
C THR A 110 6.04 -8.43 -17.98
N ASN A 111 7.08 -7.59 -18.01
CA ASN A 111 6.96 -6.18 -18.44
C ASN A 111 5.89 -5.41 -17.67
N VAL A 112 5.82 -5.66 -16.36
CA VAL A 112 4.79 -5.13 -15.48
C VAL A 112 5.01 -3.65 -15.19
N LEU A 113 3.96 -2.84 -15.33
CA LEU A 113 3.92 -1.53 -14.68
C LEU A 113 3.43 -1.73 -13.24
N LEU A 114 4.21 -1.26 -12.27
CA LEU A 114 3.78 -1.23 -10.87
C LEU A 114 3.23 0.16 -10.53
N ALA A 115 2.09 0.20 -9.86
CA ALA A 115 1.60 1.43 -9.28
C ALA A 115 1.20 1.15 -7.83
N GLY A 116 1.66 1.98 -6.90
CA GLY A 116 1.37 1.78 -5.49
C GLY A 116 1.40 3.07 -4.68
N TYR A 117 0.68 3.08 -3.56
CA TYR A 117 0.80 4.19 -2.62
C TYR A 117 0.96 3.69 -1.19
N ASP A 118 1.59 4.47 -0.33
CA ASP A 118 1.87 4.16 1.07
C ASP A 118 2.56 2.78 1.24
N TRP A 119 1.98 1.77 1.92
CA TRP A 119 2.53 0.41 2.01
C TRP A 119 2.72 -0.22 0.63
N GLY A 120 1.79 0.01 -0.30
CA GLY A 120 1.91 -0.44 -1.68
C GLY A 120 3.09 0.19 -2.42
N ALA A 121 3.38 1.47 -2.18
CA ALA A 121 4.57 2.12 -2.73
C ALA A 121 5.85 1.51 -2.13
N ARG A 122 5.88 1.22 -0.82
CA ARG A 122 7.02 0.58 -0.16
C ARG A 122 7.29 -0.82 -0.71
N ALA A 123 6.23 -1.61 -0.94
CA ALA A 123 6.33 -2.92 -1.59
C ALA A 123 6.85 -2.80 -3.02
N ALA A 124 6.32 -1.86 -3.82
CA ALA A 124 6.74 -1.61 -5.20
C ALA A 124 8.21 -1.20 -5.29
N TYR A 125 8.68 -0.31 -4.42
CA TYR A 125 10.11 0.03 -4.33
C TYR A 125 10.97 -1.20 -4.01
N GLY A 126 10.54 -2.03 -3.06
CA GLY A 126 11.26 -3.25 -2.71
C GLY A 126 11.39 -4.21 -3.88
N VAL A 127 10.30 -4.42 -4.63
CA VAL A 127 10.30 -5.27 -5.85
C VAL A 127 11.19 -4.66 -6.92
N ALA A 128 11.06 -3.37 -7.22
CA ALA A 128 11.86 -2.70 -8.24
C ALA A 128 13.36 -2.66 -7.90
N ALA A 129 13.72 -2.68 -6.62
CA ALA A 129 15.10 -2.68 -6.17
C ALA A 129 15.75 -4.07 -6.14
N LEU A 130 14.98 -5.12 -5.79
CA LEU A 130 15.52 -6.47 -5.57
C LEU A 130 15.15 -7.48 -6.67
N PHE A 131 14.07 -7.26 -7.41
CA PHE A 131 13.49 -8.15 -8.41
C PHE A 131 13.05 -7.39 -9.68
N PRO A 132 13.93 -6.55 -10.28
CA PRO A 132 13.54 -5.64 -11.36
C PRO A 132 13.22 -6.33 -12.69
N GLU A 133 13.56 -7.62 -12.86
CA GLU A 133 13.58 -8.30 -14.17
C GLU A 133 12.22 -8.36 -14.86
N ARG A 134 11.13 -8.32 -14.06
CA ARG A 134 9.76 -8.37 -14.57
C ARG A 134 9.09 -6.99 -14.65
N ILE A 135 9.78 -5.93 -14.17
CA ILE A 135 9.21 -4.59 -13.98
C ILE A 135 9.68 -3.65 -15.09
N ASN A 136 8.74 -3.06 -15.80
CA ASN A 136 9.01 -2.13 -16.90
C ASN A 136 9.00 -0.67 -16.47
N GLY A 137 8.25 -0.31 -15.44
CA GLY A 137 8.12 1.05 -14.94
C GLY A 137 7.34 1.11 -13.65
N MET A 138 7.41 2.22 -12.93
CA MET A 138 6.76 2.35 -11.64
C MET A 138 6.16 3.74 -11.41
N VAL A 139 4.95 3.78 -10.81
CA VAL A 139 4.36 4.99 -10.24
C VAL A 139 4.13 4.75 -8.75
N THR A 140 4.61 5.64 -7.91
CA THR A 140 4.43 5.55 -6.46
C THR A 140 3.81 6.81 -5.90
N ALA A 141 3.13 6.71 -4.75
CA ALA A 141 2.60 7.88 -4.07
C ALA A 141 2.67 7.77 -2.55
N ALA A 142 2.66 8.92 -1.89
CA ALA A 142 2.52 9.08 -0.44
C ALA A 142 3.55 8.29 0.40
N ALA A 143 4.67 7.89 -0.18
CA ALA A 143 5.81 7.30 0.53
C ALA A 143 7.09 7.49 -0.28
N GLY A 144 8.09 8.16 0.27
CA GLY A 144 9.42 8.25 -0.34
C GLY A 144 10.21 6.95 -0.21
N TYR A 145 11.15 6.71 -1.12
CA TYR A 145 12.11 5.62 -0.99
C TYR A 145 13.22 5.95 0.03
N ALA A 146 13.80 4.94 0.67
CA ALA A 146 14.91 5.09 1.60
C ALA A 146 14.60 6.11 2.72
N THR A 147 13.47 5.93 3.41
CA THR A 147 13.01 6.81 4.49
C THR A 147 13.46 6.35 5.89
N ALA A 148 14.29 5.31 5.99
CA ALA A 148 14.90 4.94 7.27
C ALA A 148 15.78 6.09 7.79
N MET A 149 15.56 6.50 9.02
CA MET A 149 16.28 7.58 9.68
C MET A 149 16.93 7.06 10.97
N PRO A 150 18.15 7.50 11.30
CA PRO A 150 18.66 7.32 12.66
C PRO A 150 17.71 7.97 13.69
N ALA A 151 17.47 7.30 14.81
CA ALA A 151 16.49 7.75 15.80
C ALA A 151 16.78 9.16 16.36
N ASN A 152 18.05 9.56 16.39
CA ASN A 152 18.49 10.89 16.85
C ASN A 152 18.37 12.00 15.79
N GLU A 153 17.97 11.66 14.57
CA GLU A 153 17.84 12.61 13.45
C GLU A 153 16.38 12.85 13.04
N MET A 154 15.41 12.22 13.72
CA MET A 154 14.01 12.38 13.39
C MET A 154 13.49 13.74 13.86
N PRO A 155 12.97 14.59 12.93
CA PRO A 155 12.31 15.84 13.30
C PRO A 155 11.06 15.60 14.14
N TYR A 156 10.79 16.47 15.12
CA TYR A 156 9.60 16.34 15.96
C TYR A 156 8.28 16.43 15.17
N GLU A 157 8.25 17.18 14.07
CA GLU A 157 7.10 17.27 13.16
C GLU A 157 6.79 15.89 12.56
N LEU A 158 7.83 15.17 12.14
CA LEU A 158 7.67 13.81 11.58
C LEU A 158 7.32 12.81 12.68
N ALA A 159 7.94 12.89 13.85
CA ALA A 159 7.57 12.07 15.00
C ALA A 159 6.11 12.29 15.42
N ASN A 160 5.63 13.54 15.34
CA ASN A 160 4.23 13.85 15.60
C ASN A 160 3.30 13.31 14.50
N ALA A 161 3.70 13.33 13.24
CA ALA A 161 2.93 12.72 12.15
C ALA A 161 2.78 11.20 12.37
N TYR A 162 3.85 10.53 12.80
CA TYR A 162 3.89 9.10 13.08
C TYR A 162 3.41 8.71 14.49
N TRP A 163 2.66 9.58 15.21
CA TRP A 163 2.21 9.30 16.57
C TRP A 163 1.50 7.95 16.72
N TYR A 164 0.72 7.53 15.74
CA TYR A 164 -0.04 6.29 15.72
C TYR A 164 0.87 5.05 15.67
N GLU A 165 2.05 5.18 15.04
CA GLU A 165 3.06 4.13 15.01
C GLU A 165 3.75 3.93 16.37
N TRP A 166 3.90 5.00 17.16
CA TRP A 166 4.41 4.93 18.54
C TRP A 166 3.34 4.44 19.51
N TYR A 167 2.08 4.79 19.20
CA TYR A 167 0.94 4.44 20.03
C TYR A 167 0.80 2.92 20.20
N VAL A 168 1.18 2.13 19.19
CA VAL A 168 1.15 0.65 19.25
C VAL A 168 2.09 0.04 20.30
N ALA A 169 3.09 0.76 20.75
CA ALA A 169 3.96 0.32 21.86
C ALA A 169 3.26 0.37 23.21
N THR A 170 2.09 1.00 23.31
CA THR A 170 1.30 1.10 24.54
C THR A 170 0.17 0.07 24.57
N THR A 171 -0.26 -0.33 25.78
CA THR A 171 -1.42 -1.19 25.97
C THR A 171 -2.70 -0.58 25.37
N TYR A 172 -2.84 0.74 25.46
CA TYR A 172 -3.98 1.47 24.87
C TYR A 172 -3.98 1.40 23.34
N GLY A 173 -2.82 1.58 22.71
CA GLY A 173 -2.68 1.48 21.27
C GLY A 173 -2.94 0.07 20.77
N MET A 174 -2.34 -0.95 21.40
CA MET A 174 -2.63 -2.35 21.05
C MET A 174 -4.12 -2.67 21.14
N LYS A 175 -4.80 -2.16 22.15
CA LYS A 175 -6.24 -2.34 22.30
C LYS A 175 -7.02 -1.63 21.20
N ALA A 176 -6.66 -0.38 20.85
CA ALA A 176 -7.31 0.37 19.77
C ALA A 176 -7.24 -0.36 18.43
N TYR A 177 -6.07 -0.91 18.06
CA TYR A 177 -5.89 -1.68 16.82
C TYR A 177 -6.71 -2.98 16.80
N ARG A 178 -6.90 -3.65 17.93
CA ARG A 178 -7.64 -4.91 18.01
C ARG A 178 -9.14 -4.72 18.13
N GLU A 179 -9.59 -3.78 18.96
CA GLU A 179 -10.98 -3.67 19.41
C GLU A 179 -11.70 -2.45 18.84
N ASP A 180 -10.96 -1.41 18.39
CA ASP A 180 -11.55 -0.12 17.94
C ASP A 180 -10.91 0.36 16.60
N ARG A 181 -10.50 -0.60 15.76
CA ARG A 181 -9.78 -0.34 14.51
C ARG A 181 -10.53 0.57 13.55
N GLU A 182 -11.87 0.42 13.46
CA GLU A 182 -12.70 1.27 12.62
C GLU A 182 -12.58 2.75 13.01
N ARG A 183 -12.76 3.05 14.29
CA ARG A 183 -12.66 4.42 14.79
C ARG A 183 -11.26 4.99 14.67
N LEU A 184 -10.23 4.16 14.95
CA LEU A 184 -8.84 4.54 14.77
C LEU A 184 -8.56 4.90 13.30
N CYS A 185 -8.87 4.00 12.36
CA CYS A 185 -8.63 4.22 10.93
C CYS A 185 -9.42 5.42 10.40
N ARG A 186 -10.66 5.59 10.79
CA ARG A 186 -11.49 6.78 10.45
C ARG A 186 -10.80 8.07 10.93
N TYR A 187 -10.30 8.08 12.16
CA TYR A 187 -9.57 9.23 12.69
C TYR A 187 -8.31 9.52 11.87
N LEU A 188 -7.53 8.50 11.50
CA LEU A 188 -6.33 8.65 10.68
C LEU A 188 -6.69 9.21 9.29
N TRP A 189 -7.69 8.68 8.62
CA TRP A 189 -8.16 9.17 7.33
C TRP A 189 -8.49 10.67 7.37
N HIS A 190 -9.23 11.09 8.40
CA HIS A 190 -9.61 12.49 8.60
C HIS A 190 -8.41 13.40 8.94
N SER A 191 -7.42 12.88 9.65
CA SER A 191 -6.25 13.65 10.04
C SER A 191 -5.20 13.78 8.94
N TRP A 192 -5.03 12.74 8.09
CA TRP A 192 -4.02 12.71 7.03
C TRP A 192 -4.40 13.50 5.79
N SER A 193 -5.70 13.59 5.47
CA SER A 193 -6.24 14.32 4.33
C SER A 193 -7.43 15.19 4.73
N PRO A 194 -7.23 16.24 5.55
CA PRO A 194 -8.33 17.01 6.11
C PRO A 194 -9.12 17.82 5.08
N ALA A 195 -8.52 18.16 3.95
CA ALA A 195 -9.16 18.94 2.88
C ALA A 195 -10.02 18.08 1.93
N TRP A 196 -9.86 16.75 1.95
CA TRP A 196 -10.57 15.85 1.05
C TRP A 196 -12.05 15.72 1.41
N PRO A 197 -12.99 16.13 0.53
CA PRO A 197 -14.41 16.18 0.86
C PRO A 197 -15.07 14.81 0.95
N ASP A 198 -14.69 13.86 0.09
CA ASP A 198 -15.34 12.54 -0.05
C ASP A 198 -14.81 11.48 0.91
N ARG A 199 -13.87 11.82 1.80
CA ARG A 199 -13.17 10.85 2.66
C ARG A 199 -14.08 9.95 3.49
N GLU A 200 -15.20 10.47 3.99
CA GLU A 200 -16.12 9.67 4.81
C GLU A 200 -16.88 8.64 3.98
N SER A 201 -17.37 9.01 2.80
CA SER A 201 -18.07 8.08 1.90
C SER A 201 -17.13 6.98 1.38
N ASP A 202 -15.91 7.35 1.03
CA ASP A 202 -14.89 6.41 0.57
C ASP A 202 -14.39 5.49 1.71
N PHE A 203 -14.28 6.01 2.94
CA PHE A 203 -13.98 5.20 4.12
C PHE A 203 -15.08 4.16 4.39
N GLN A 204 -16.36 4.57 4.31
CA GLN A 204 -17.48 3.65 4.50
C GLN A 204 -17.50 2.53 3.45
N ALA A 205 -17.09 2.81 2.22
CA ALA A 205 -17.03 1.81 1.16
C ALA A 205 -15.99 0.72 1.47
N MET A 206 -14.80 1.09 1.99
CA MET A 206 -13.70 0.16 2.22
C MET A 206 -13.71 -0.54 3.59
N ILE A 207 -14.55 -0.12 4.52
CA ILE A 207 -14.51 -0.51 5.93
C ILE A 207 -14.54 -2.03 6.16
N GLY A 208 -15.20 -2.78 5.25
CA GLY A 208 -15.26 -4.24 5.29
C GLY A 208 -13.90 -4.92 5.17
N SER A 209 -12.92 -4.26 4.55
CA SER A 209 -11.56 -4.80 4.44
C SER A 209 -10.80 -4.82 5.76
N LEU A 210 -11.20 -3.98 6.73
CA LEU A 210 -10.68 -3.99 8.09
C LEU A 210 -11.12 -5.22 8.90
N ASP A 211 -12.16 -5.94 8.45
CA ASP A 211 -12.65 -7.15 9.14
C ASP A 211 -11.74 -8.38 8.92
N ASN A 212 -10.67 -8.25 8.12
CA ASN A 212 -9.68 -9.31 7.98
C ASN A 212 -9.16 -9.72 9.38
N PRO A 213 -9.17 -11.03 9.71
CA PRO A 213 -8.79 -11.53 11.04
C PRO A 213 -7.32 -11.21 11.40
N ASP A 214 -6.45 -11.10 10.42
CA ASP A 214 -5.01 -10.86 10.62
C ASP A 214 -4.65 -9.36 10.61
N TRP A 215 -5.62 -8.45 10.33
CA TRP A 215 -5.38 -7.02 10.16
C TRP A 215 -4.65 -6.39 11.34
N ALA A 216 -5.13 -6.67 12.56
CA ALA A 216 -4.56 -6.06 13.76
C ALA A 216 -3.14 -6.55 14.04
N ASP A 217 -2.89 -7.86 13.95
CA ASP A 217 -1.59 -8.44 14.24
C ASP A 217 -0.53 -7.98 13.24
N ILE A 218 -0.89 -7.89 11.95
CA ILE A 218 -0.01 -7.39 10.90
C ILE A 218 0.31 -5.91 11.11
N SER A 219 -0.71 -5.07 11.38
CA SER A 219 -0.53 -3.64 11.60
C SER A 219 0.33 -3.35 12.84
N LEU A 220 0.06 -4.05 13.95
CA LEU A 220 0.85 -3.95 15.17
C LEU A 220 2.29 -4.37 14.95
N HIS A 221 2.52 -5.48 14.22
CA HIS A 221 3.88 -5.94 13.94
C HIS A 221 4.62 -4.96 13.04
N ALA A 222 3.98 -4.43 11.96
CA ALA A 222 4.60 -3.51 11.03
C ALA A 222 5.26 -2.32 11.72
N TYR A 223 4.51 -1.65 12.60
CA TYR A 223 5.00 -0.46 13.27
C TYR A 223 5.96 -0.77 14.41
N ARG A 224 5.74 -1.83 15.18
CA ARG A 224 6.66 -2.26 16.23
C ARG A 224 8.01 -2.71 15.65
N GLN A 225 8.00 -3.46 14.54
CA GLN A 225 9.23 -3.89 13.87
C GLN A 225 9.96 -2.70 13.25
N ARG A 226 9.26 -1.77 12.62
CA ARG A 226 9.83 -0.54 12.04
C ARG A 226 10.65 0.25 13.07
N TRP A 227 10.22 0.28 14.33
CA TRP A 227 10.86 1.00 15.41
C TRP A 227 11.64 0.10 16.38
N HIS A 228 11.97 -1.12 15.94
CA HIS A 228 12.78 -2.09 16.69
C HIS A 228 12.17 -2.55 18.03
N ASP A 229 10.85 -2.43 18.20
CA ASP A 229 10.09 -2.94 19.35
C ASP A 229 9.56 -4.38 19.15
N ALA A 230 9.77 -4.96 17.98
CA ALA A 230 9.48 -6.36 17.68
C ALA A 230 10.55 -6.93 16.73
N PRO A 231 10.87 -8.23 16.83
CA PRO A 231 11.76 -8.89 15.89
C PRO A 231 11.10 -9.01 14.52
N GLY A 232 11.90 -8.98 13.44
CA GLY A 232 11.46 -9.38 12.10
C GLY A 232 11.18 -10.88 12.01
N ALA A 233 10.51 -11.30 10.94
CA ALA A 233 10.32 -12.72 10.65
C ALA A 233 11.62 -13.33 10.12
N GLY A 234 12.12 -14.40 10.76
CA GLY A 234 13.41 -14.99 10.40
C GLY A 234 13.53 -15.39 8.92
N GLN A 235 12.44 -15.86 8.29
CA GLN A 235 12.41 -16.20 6.87
C GLN A 235 12.56 -14.97 5.94
N HIS A 236 12.32 -13.75 6.44
CA HIS A 236 12.47 -12.51 5.67
C HIS A 236 13.77 -11.75 5.96
N GLU A 237 14.60 -12.22 6.88
CA GLU A 237 15.81 -11.52 7.38
C GLU A 237 16.77 -11.12 6.24
N GLN A 238 16.94 -11.97 5.25
CA GLN A 238 17.80 -11.66 4.10
C GLN A 238 17.27 -10.46 3.31
N ILE A 239 15.98 -10.42 3.03
CA ILE A 239 15.33 -9.31 2.32
C ILE A 239 15.36 -8.04 3.15
N GLU A 240 15.12 -8.13 4.47
CA GLU A 240 15.23 -6.99 5.38
C GLU A 240 16.63 -6.35 5.33
N ARG A 241 17.69 -7.17 5.38
CA ARG A 241 19.08 -6.69 5.26
C ARG A 241 19.35 -6.04 3.93
N GLN A 242 18.86 -6.61 2.82
CA GLN A 242 19.03 -6.04 1.49
C GLN A 242 18.32 -4.69 1.36
N LEU A 243 17.08 -4.58 1.82
CA LEU A 243 16.30 -3.34 1.79
C LEU A 243 16.87 -2.25 2.70
N ALA A 244 17.43 -2.63 3.86
CA ALA A 244 18.09 -1.69 4.78
C ALA A 244 19.29 -0.97 4.14
N ALA A 245 19.94 -1.59 3.16
CA ALA A 245 21.02 -0.97 2.39
C ALA A 245 20.52 0.05 1.35
N SER A 246 19.21 0.20 1.17
CA SER A 246 18.58 1.09 0.19
C SER A 246 19.19 0.92 -1.22
N PRO A 247 19.10 -0.29 -1.82
CA PRO A 247 19.72 -0.56 -3.11
C PRO A 247 19.17 0.34 -4.22
N MET A 248 19.97 0.57 -5.25
CA MET A 248 19.61 1.38 -6.41
C MET A 248 18.41 0.77 -7.15
N ILE A 249 17.46 1.60 -7.55
CA ILE A 249 16.30 1.22 -8.36
C ILE A 249 16.61 1.50 -9.84
N PRO A 250 16.68 0.48 -10.69
CA PRO A 250 16.97 0.66 -12.12
C PRO A 250 15.75 1.03 -12.95
N VAL A 251 14.55 0.99 -12.37
CA VAL A 251 13.26 1.14 -13.05
C VAL A 251 12.87 2.61 -13.13
N ASP A 252 12.40 3.07 -14.29
CA ASP A 252 11.85 4.40 -14.47
C ASP A 252 10.66 4.63 -13.53
N THR A 253 10.69 5.75 -12.80
CA THR A 253 9.77 5.99 -11.68
C THR A 253 9.22 7.41 -11.70
N ILE A 254 7.90 7.54 -11.56
CA ILE A 254 7.24 8.79 -11.18
C ILE A 254 6.71 8.65 -9.76
N MET A 255 7.11 9.57 -8.88
CA MET A 255 6.66 9.63 -7.49
C MET A 255 5.72 10.84 -7.31
N LEU A 256 4.51 10.57 -6.81
CA LEU A 256 3.48 11.56 -6.54
C LEU A 256 3.43 11.85 -5.03
N GLN A 257 3.58 13.11 -4.64
CA GLN A 257 3.53 13.52 -3.24
C GLN A 257 2.43 14.55 -3.02
N GLY A 258 1.48 14.25 -2.15
CA GLY A 258 0.54 15.26 -1.68
C GLY A 258 1.27 16.33 -0.87
N ALA A 259 1.07 17.61 -1.22
CA ALA A 259 1.67 18.73 -0.49
C ALA A 259 1.06 18.90 0.91
N GLU A 260 -0.18 18.42 1.08
CA GLU A 260 -0.96 18.49 2.32
C GLU A 260 -0.97 17.14 3.07
N ASP A 261 -0.12 16.18 2.66
CA ASP A 261 0.02 14.89 3.34
C ASP A 261 0.51 15.10 4.79
N ARG A 262 -0.31 14.68 5.76
CA ARG A 262 -0.01 14.82 7.19
C ARG A 262 0.44 13.53 7.85
N ASP A 263 0.62 12.47 7.08
CA ASP A 263 1.28 11.24 7.49
C ASP A 263 2.73 11.21 7.00
N ASN A 264 2.93 10.91 5.73
CA ASN A 264 4.24 10.95 5.10
C ASN A 264 4.52 12.38 4.60
N LEU A 265 5.00 13.24 5.50
CA LEU A 265 5.25 14.65 5.20
C LEU A 265 6.07 14.80 3.91
N PRO A 266 5.81 15.86 3.08
CA PRO A 266 6.46 16.03 1.78
C PRO A 266 7.99 15.97 1.81
N VAL A 267 8.63 16.38 2.91
CA VAL A 267 10.08 16.30 3.10
C VAL A 267 10.63 14.86 3.02
N THR A 268 9.81 13.85 3.33
CA THR A 268 10.23 12.43 3.31
C THR A 268 10.51 11.90 1.91
N SER A 269 9.98 12.55 0.88
CA SER A 269 10.17 12.19 -0.54
C SER A 269 11.15 13.11 -1.28
N GLU A 270 11.75 14.10 -0.60
CA GLU A 270 12.71 15.02 -1.22
C GLU A 270 14.08 14.40 -1.41
N ASN A 271 14.80 14.83 -2.47
CA ASN A 271 16.19 14.46 -2.77
C ASN A 271 16.40 12.94 -2.86
N LYS A 272 15.44 12.22 -3.47
CA LYS A 272 15.50 10.76 -3.62
C LYS A 272 16.09 10.30 -4.96
N GLU A 273 16.28 11.18 -5.93
CA GLU A 273 16.84 10.89 -7.26
C GLU A 273 18.15 10.10 -7.21
N ARG A 274 18.96 10.31 -6.18
CA ARG A 274 20.24 9.60 -5.97
C ARG A 274 20.11 8.08 -5.77
N TYR A 275 18.93 7.58 -5.51
CA TYR A 275 18.66 6.15 -5.33
C TYR A 275 18.12 5.47 -6.59
N PHE A 276 18.04 6.21 -7.70
CA PHE A 276 17.49 5.69 -8.95
C PHE A 276 18.57 5.76 -10.03
N SER A 277 18.82 4.63 -10.71
CA SER A 277 19.63 4.61 -11.94
C SER A 277 18.78 4.70 -13.20
N GLY A 278 17.47 4.38 -13.10
CA GLY A 278 16.45 4.74 -14.08
C GLY A 278 16.03 6.20 -13.93
N HIS A 279 15.16 6.67 -14.83
CA HIS A 279 14.60 8.02 -14.72
C HIS A 279 13.76 8.14 -13.43
N TYR A 280 13.97 9.24 -12.69
CA TYR A 280 13.15 9.55 -11.50
C TYR A 280 12.58 10.95 -11.60
N GLU A 281 11.27 11.05 -11.43
CA GLU A 281 10.53 12.31 -11.40
C GLU A 281 9.66 12.37 -10.14
N ARG A 282 9.82 13.43 -9.33
CA ARG A 282 8.95 13.71 -8.20
C ARG A 282 7.97 14.83 -8.56
N ARG A 283 6.69 14.60 -8.37
CA ARG A 283 5.62 15.58 -8.56
C ARG A 283 4.98 15.94 -7.22
N LEU A 284 5.00 17.21 -6.84
CA LEU A 284 4.33 17.72 -5.65
C LEU A 284 2.92 18.21 -6.04
N LEU A 285 1.89 17.65 -5.40
CA LEU A 285 0.49 17.88 -5.71
C LEU A 285 -0.14 18.80 -4.65
N HIS A 286 -0.31 20.09 -4.99
CA HIS A 286 -0.92 21.06 -4.10
C HIS A 286 -2.41 20.79 -3.89
N GLY A 287 -2.90 20.95 -2.65
CA GLY A 287 -4.27 20.70 -2.26
C GLY A 287 -4.61 19.21 -2.04
N ILE A 288 -3.64 18.29 -2.22
CA ILE A 288 -3.80 16.85 -2.10
C ILE A 288 -3.11 16.38 -0.82
N GLY A 289 -3.78 15.53 -0.05
CA GLY A 289 -3.27 14.91 1.17
C GLY A 289 -2.62 13.54 0.90
N HIS A 290 -2.83 12.62 1.82
CA HIS A 290 -2.18 11.32 1.83
C HIS A 290 -2.76 10.32 0.80
N PHE A 291 -4.09 10.32 0.60
CA PHE A 291 -4.78 9.32 -0.21
C PHE A 291 -4.79 9.71 -1.70
N VAL A 292 -3.61 9.90 -2.29
CA VAL A 292 -3.42 10.38 -3.66
C VAL A 292 -4.28 9.66 -4.71
N PRO A 293 -4.43 8.30 -4.72
CA PRO A 293 -5.27 7.63 -5.71
C PRO A 293 -6.76 8.00 -5.60
N ARG A 294 -7.21 8.39 -4.40
CA ARG A 294 -8.60 8.79 -4.13
C ARG A 294 -8.83 10.28 -4.35
N GLU A 295 -7.86 11.11 -3.98
CA GLU A 295 -7.93 12.57 -4.04
C GLU A 295 -7.61 13.15 -5.43
N ALA A 296 -6.71 12.50 -6.17
CA ALA A 296 -6.25 12.93 -7.50
C ALA A 296 -6.11 11.74 -8.47
N PRO A 297 -7.20 10.97 -8.72
CA PRO A 297 -7.16 9.77 -9.54
C PRO A 297 -6.76 10.02 -10.99
N ASP A 298 -7.11 11.16 -11.55
CA ASP A 298 -6.75 11.63 -12.88
C ASP A 298 -5.25 11.90 -13.02
N VAL A 299 -4.63 12.54 -12.02
CA VAL A 299 -3.18 12.77 -11.96
C VAL A 299 -2.43 11.43 -11.82
N PHE A 300 -2.97 10.50 -11.04
CA PHE A 300 -2.39 9.18 -10.90
C PHE A 300 -2.45 8.39 -12.21
N ALA A 301 -3.60 8.42 -12.90
CA ALA A 301 -3.77 7.79 -14.20
C ALA A 301 -2.86 8.42 -15.28
N GLU A 302 -2.69 9.74 -15.26
CA GLU A 302 -1.75 10.44 -16.15
C GLU A 302 -0.30 9.99 -15.91
N ALA A 303 0.13 9.85 -14.66
CA ALA A 303 1.47 9.36 -14.34
C ALA A 303 1.69 7.91 -14.83
N ILE A 304 0.67 7.03 -14.71
CA ILE A 304 0.72 5.66 -15.26
C ILE A 304 0.89 5.71 -16.79
N ARG A 305 0.12 6.54 -17.50
CA ARG A 305 0.27 6.71 -18.96
C ARG A 305 1.64 7.25 -19.34
N ALA A 306 2.17 8.20 -18.59
CA ALA A 306 3.47 8.80 -18.85
C ALA A 306 4.63 7.78 -18.71
N ILE A 307 4.56 6.88 -17.73
CA ILE A 307 5.53 5.77 -17.57
C ILE A 307 5.34 4.72 -18.68
N ALA A 308 4.11 4.37 -19.03
CA ALA A 308 3.83 3.37 -20.07
C ALA A 308 4.31 3.80 -21.47
N GLY A 309 4.44 5.09 -21.73
CA GLY A 309 4.89 5.67 -23.00
C GLY A 309 6.42 5.81 -23.12
N ARG A 310 7.18 5.41 -22.11
CA ARG A 310 8.66 5.43 -22.10
C ARG A 310 9.22 4.09 -22.54
#